data_716db1f96b30a2cb87337372d7d53980
#
_entry.id   716db1f96b30a2cb87337372d7d53980
#
_cell.length_a   1.000
_cell.length_b   1.000
_cell.length_c   1.000
_cell.angle_alpha   90.00
_cell.angle_beta   90.00
_cell.angle_gamma   90.00
#
_symmetry.space_group_name_H-M   'P 1'
#
loop_
_entity.id
_entity.type
_entity.pdbx_description
1 polymer ?
#
loop_
_entity_poly.entity_id
_entity_poly.type
_entity_poly.pdbx_seq_one_letter_code
_entity_poly.pdbx_strand_id
1 'polypeptide(L)'
;MCIRDSTNDDPIVARRLVSLGVKAVMPGGAPIGTGLGILNPRNIELIVQECKEAGVPVILDAGVGTASDVVKAFEIGCSGVLLASAVTRCPDPVKMGRAMAAAVTAGKLAHDAGRIPKREHALASSPVEGRAWADSVL
;
A
#
# COMPACT_ATOMS: atom_id res chain seq x y z
N MET A 1 -8.19 4.38 -26.80
CA MET A 1 -7.81 5.42 -25.82
C MET A 1 -7.60 4.75 -24.48
N CYS A 2 -6.41 4.82 -23.90
CA CYS A 2 -6.19 4.27 -22.57
C CYS A 2 -6.94 5.17 -21.56
N ILE A 3 -7.92 4.59 -20.87
CA ILE A 3 -8.76 5.32 -19.91
C ILE A 3 -8.22 5.05 -18.48
N ARG A 4 -6.91 5.08 -18.33
CA ARG A 4 -6.23 5.10 -17.06
C ARG A 4 -5.45 6.39 -16.97
N ASP A 5 -5.62 7.13 -15.89
CA ASP A 5 -4.97 8.42 -15.71
C ASP A 5 -3.98 8.39 -14.56
N SER A 6 -2.73 8.73 -14.89
CA SER A 6 -1.72 9.06 -13.90
C SER A 6 -2.07 10.39 -13.26
N THR A 7 -2.02 10.46 -11.94
CA THR A 7 -2.35 11.65 -11.17
C THR A 7 -1.39 11.78 -9.97
N ASN A 8 -1.52 12.87 -9.23
CA ASN A 8 -0.90 13.01 -7.93
C ASN A 8 -1.67 12.19 -6.87
N ASP A 9 -1.27 12.33 -5.61
CA ASP A 9 -1.90 11.68 -4.46
C ASP A 9 -3.08 12.48 -3.87
N ASP A 10 -3.72 13.36 -4.66
CA ASP A 10 -4.87 14.15 -4.23
C ASP A 10 -6.18 13.36 -4.41
N PRO A 11 -6.91 13.03 -3.31
CA PRO A 11 -8.17 12.30 -3.40
C PRO A 11 -9.28 13.06 -4.15
N ILE A 12 -9.24 14.39 -4.16
CA ILE A 12 -10.23 15.22 -4.87
C ILE A 12 -10.05 15.05 -6.38
N VAL A 13 -8.81 15.04 -6.86
CA VAL A 13 -8.49 14.78 -8.28
C VAL A 13 -8.91 13.37 -8.67
N ALA A 14 -8.61 12.36 -7.84
CA ALA A 14 -9.02 10.98 -8.07
C ALA A 14 -10.55 10.83 -8.21
N ARG A 15 -11.32 11.45 -7.29
CA ARG A 15 -12.79 11.47 -7.35
C ARG A 15 -13.30 12.08 -8.67
N ARG A 16 -12.69 13.18 -9.10
CA ARG A 16 -13.05 13.82 -10.38
C ARG A 16 -12.76 12.90 -11.57
N LEU A 17 -11.63 12.20 -11.58
CA LEU A 17 -11.30 11.22 -12.62
C LEU A 17 -12.34 10.09 -12.66
N VAL A 18 -12.72 9.55 -11.50
CA VAL A 18 -13.77 8.53 -11.39
C VAL A 18 -15.08 9.02 -11.99
N SER A 19 -15.50 10.27 -11.69
CA SER A 19 -16.73 10.85 -12.24
C SER A 19 -16.69 11.03 -13.77
N LEU A 20 -15.51 11.12 -14.35
CA LEU A 20 -15.28 11.16 -15.81
C LEU A 20 -15.27 9.77 -16.47
N GLY A 21 -15.41 8.69 -15.69
CA GLY A 21 -15.55 7.34 -16.19
C GLY A 21 -14.23 6.65 -16.53
N VAL A 22 -13.11 7.03 -15.89
CA VAL A 22 -11.83 6.32 -16.05
C VAL A 22 -11.95 4.85 -15.64
N LYS A 23 -11.14 4.00 -16.23
CA LYS A 23 -11.12 2.55 -15.94
C LYS A 23 -10.07 2.15 -14.91
N ALA A 24 -9.15 3.03 -14.58
CA ALA A 24 -8.20 2.90 -13.49
C ALA A 24 -7.69 4.28 -13.08
N VAL A 25 -7.34 4.45 -11.80
CA VAL A 25 -6.66 5.64 -11.28
C VAL A 25 -5.24 5.25 -10.87
N MET A 26 -4.26 6.06 -11.26
CA MET A 26 -2.84 5.80 -11.01
C MET A 26 -2.20 6.93 -10.20
N PRO A 27 -2.38 6.96 -8.88
CA PRO A 27 -1.76 7.97 -8.02
C PRO A 27 -0.26 7.74 -7.87
N GLY A 28 0.52 8.83 -7.77
CA GLY A 28 1.93 8.78 -7.43
C GLY A 28 2.16 8.54 -5.93
N GLY A 29 3.07 7.65 -5.57
CA GLY A 29 3.52 7.47 -4.17
C GLY A 29 4.51 8.55 -3.74
N ALA A 30 5.41 8.94 -4.64
CA ALA A 30 6.40 10.00 -4.52
C ALA A 30 6.81 10.47 -5.92
N PRO A 31 7.57 11.57 -6.07
CA PRO A 31 8.03 12.02 -7.37
C PRO A 31 8.82 10.94 -8.12
N ILE A 32 8.62 10.88 -9.44
CA ILE A 32 9.21 9.86 -10.32
C ILE A 32 10.73 9.75 -10.11
N GLY A 33 11.23 8.54 -9.94
CA GLY A 33 12.66 8.23 -9.84
C GLY A 33 13.29 8.51 -8.49
N THR A 34 12.54 8.94 -7.48
CA THR A 34 13.07 9.25 -6.14
C THR A 34 13.28 8.00 -5.27
N GLY A 35 12.51 6.94 -5.46
CA GLY A 35 12.58 5.75 -4.60
C GLY A 35 12.19 6.00 -3.14
N LEU A 36 11.46 7.09 -2.84
CA LEU A 36 11.06 7.48 -1.49
C LEU A 36 9.86 6.71 -0.93
N GLY A 37 9.29 5.80 -1.71
CA GLY A 37 8.12 5.01 -1.32
C GLY A 37 6.82 5.80 -1.38
N ILE A 38 5.93 5.55 -0.43
CA ILE A 38 4.63 6.23 -0.31
C ILE A 38 4.76 7.31 0.78
N LEU A 39 4.88 8.56 0.35
CA LEU A 39 5.08 9.69 1.26
C LEU A 39 3.81 10.02 2.05
N ASN A 40 2.65 9.91 1.43
CA ASN A 40 1.37 10.19 2.07
C ASN A 40 0.42 8.98 1.96
N PRO A 41 0.60 7.95 2.80
CA PRO A 41 -0.23 6.74 2.74
C PRO A 41 -1.71 7.04 3.01
N ARG A 42 -2.02 8.07 3.80
CA ARG A 42 -3.42 8.42 4.08
C ARG A 42 -4.19 8.89 2.85
N ASN A 43 -3.55 9.67 1.99
CA ASN A 43 -4.17 10.08 0.72
C ASN A 43 -4.40 8.87 -0.19
N ILE A 44 -3.44 7.95 -0.28
CA ILE A 44 -3.61 6.72 -1.07
C ILE A 44 -4.78 5.87 -0.52
N GLU A 45 -4.92 5.74 0.82
CA GLU A 45 -6.07 5.07 1.43
C GLU A 45 -7.40 5.71 1.01
N LEU A 46 -7.49 7.04 1.04
CA LEU A 46 -8.70 7.76 0.64
C LEU A 46 -9.01 7.54 -0.84
N ILE A 47 -8.00 7.58 -1.71
CA ILE A 47 -8.16 7.30 -3.14
C ILE A 47 -8.67 5.88 -3.36
N VAL A 48 -8.12 4.89 -2.66
CA VAL A 48 -8.56 3.50 -2.74
C VAL A 48 -10.02 3.37 -2.31
N GLN A 49 -10.44 4.02 -1.23
CA GLN A 49 -11.82 4.00 -0.76
C GLN A 49 -12.79 4.59 -1.81
N GLU A 50 -12.51 5.77 -2.32
CA GLU A 50 -13.31 6.44 -3.36
C GLU A 50 -13.43 5.57 -4.64
N CYS A 51 -12.32 5.02 -5.09
CA CYS A 51 -12.28 4.20 -6.30
C CYS A 51 -13.00 2.86 -6.10
N LYS A 52 -12.92 2.25 -4.91
CA LYS A 52 -13.57 0.99 -4.57
C LYS A 52 -15.09 1.08 -4.68
N GLU A 53 -15.69 2.17 -4.18
CA GLU A 53 -17.13 2.42 -4.28
C GLU A 53 -17.61 2.48 -5.74
N ALA A 54 -16.77 2.97 -6.63
CA ALA A 54 -17.03 3.07 -8.07
C ALA A 54 -16.61 1.82 -8.88
N GLY A 55 -16.01 0.81 -8.23
CA GLY A 55 -15.47 -0.37 -8.91
C GLY A 55 -14.25 -0.08 -9.80
N VAL A 56 -13.50 0.99 -9.51
CA VAL A 56 -12.33 1.44 -10.29
C VAL A 56 -11.05 0.98 -9.58
N PRO A 57 -10.15 0.20 -10.24
CA PRO A 57 -8.90 -0.22 -9.62
C PRO A 57 -7.92 0.94 -9.46
N VAL A 58 -7.14 0.90 -8.38
CA VAL A 58 -6.05 1.84 -8.09
C VAL A 58 -4.72 1.15 -8.32
N ILE A 59 -3.86 1.74 -9.12
CA ILE A 59 -2.51 1.25 -9.41
C ILE A 59 -1.53 2.31 -8.92
N LEU A 60 -0.77 2.00 -7.87
CA LEU A 60 0.26 2.92 -7.39
C LEU A 60 1.35 3.07 -8.44
N ASP A 61 1.62 4.31 -8.86
CA ASP A 61 2.67 4.64 -9.84
C ASP A 61 3.70 5.59 -9.21
N ALA A 62 4.95 5.42 -9.56
CA ALA A 62 6.08 6.23 -9.11
C ALA A 62 6.41 6.15 -7.61
N GLY A 63 7.63 6.48 -7.27
CA GLY A 63 8.13 6.56 -5.89
C GLY A 63 8.58 5.23 -5.30
N VAL A 64 8.17 4.09 -5.83
CA VAL A 64 8.58 2.77 -5.31
C VAL A 64 10.09 2.60 -5.40
N GLY A 65 10.73 2.32 -4.28
CA GLY A 65 12.18 2.11 -4.16
C GLY A 65 12.56 0.67 -3.80
N THR A 66 11.71 -0.04 -3.06
CA THR A 66 12.01 -1.40 -2.59
C THR A 66 10.73 -2.23 -2.38
N ALA A 67 10.91 -3.51 -2.08
CA ALA A 67 9.83 -4.47 -1.92
C ALA A 67 8.84 -4.09 -0.80
N SER A 68 9.29 -3.47 0.28
CA SER A 68 8.38 -3.02 1.36
C SER A 68 7.38 -1.96 0.91
N ASP A 69 7.72 -1.12 -0.07
CA ASP A 69 6.79 -0.14 -0.62
C ASP A 69 5.66 -0.83 -1.39
N VAL A 70 5.99 -1.92 -2.09
CA VAL A 70 5.01 -2.76 -2.79
C VAL A 70 4.07 -3.44 -1.80
N VAL A 71 4.62 -4.07 -0.73
CA VAL A 71 3.80 -4.66 0.34
C VAL A 71 2.83 -3.64 0.89
N LYS A 72 3.33 -2.44 1.24
CA LYS A 72 2.51 -1.36 1.79
C LYS A 72 1.41 -0.91 0.84
N ALA A 73 1.69 -0.79 -0.45
CA ALA A 73 0.68 -0.43 -1.45
C ALA A 73 -0.48 -1.44 -1.48
N PHE A 74 -0.18 -2.75 -1.46
CA PHE A 74 -1.21 -3.79 -1.44
C PHE A 74 -1.94 -3.84 -0.09
N GLU A 75 -1.26 -3.66 1.05
CA GLU A 75 -1.90 -3.57 2.37
C GLU A 75 -2.90 -2.41 2.45
N ILE A 76 -2.62 -1.28 1.81
CA ILE A 76 -3.54 -0.14 1.69
C ILE A 76 -4.76 -0.48 0.82
N GLY A 77 -4.64 -1.43 -0.10
CA GLY A 77 -5.71 -1.89 -0.98
C GLY A 77 -5.53 -1.49 -2.44
N CYS A 78 -4.34 -1.07 -2.85
CA CYS A 78 -4.05 -0.90 -4.28
C CYS A 78 -4.21 -2.23 -5.02
N SER A 79 -4.75 -2.16 -6.23
CA SER A 79 -4.94 -3.33 -7.11
C SER A 79 -3.66 -3.72 -7.86
N GLY A 80 -2.70 -2.83 -7.92
CA GLY A 80 -1.43 -3.03 -8.58
C GLY A 80 -0.42 -1.95 -8.25
N VAL A 81 0.82 -2.19 -8.68
CA VAL A 81 1.93 -1.23 -8.61
C VAL A 81 2.64 -1.19 -9.95
N LEU A 82 2.90 0.00 -10.46
CA LEU A 82 3.73 0.23 -11.64
C LEU A 82 5.11 0.73 -11.19
N LEU A 83 6.15 0.03 -11.58
CA LEU A 83 7.53 0.36 -11.23
C LEU A 83 8.50 -0.02 -12.37
N ALA A 84 9.61 0.68 -12.43
CA ALA A 84 10.70 0.38 -13.36
C ALA A 84 12.06 0.60 -12.69
N SER A 85 12.37 1.84 -12.30
CA SER A 85 13.69 2.25 -11.79
C SER A 85 14.13 1.49 -10.54
N ALA A 86 13.21 1.11 -9.67
CA ALA A 86 13.47 0.31 -8.49
C ALA A 86 14.14 -1.04 -8.82
N VAL A 87 13.83 -1.60 -9.99
CA VAL A 87 14.43 -2.85 -10.47
C VAL A 87 15.62 -2.56 -11.38
N THR A 88 15.44 -1.68 -12.39
CA THR A 88 16.46 -1.53 -13.45
C THR A 88 17.71 -0.78 -12.98
N ARG A 89 17.65 -0.01 -11.90
CA ARG A 89 18.76 0.80 -11.36
C ARG A 89 19.33 0.28 -10.04
N CYS A 90 18.78 -0.83 -9.50
CA CYS A 90 19.35 -1.44 -8.30
C CYS A 90 20.59 -2.29 -8.66
N PRO A 91 21.49 -2.56 -7.69
CA PRO A 91 22.70 -3.34 -7.93
C PRO A 91 22.46 -4.77 -8.41
N ASP A 92 21.34 -5.40 -8.04
CA ASP A 92 20.96 -6.75 -8.47
C ASP A 92 19.48 -6.77 -8.94
N PRO A 93 19.23 -6.44 -10.22
CA PRO A 93 17.88 -6.36 -10.76
C PRO A 93 17.10 -7.69 -10.69
N VAL A 94 17.79 -8.82 -10.81
CA VAL A 94 17.14 -10.14 -10.76
C VAL A 94 16.60 -10.45 -9.37
N LYS A 95 17.40 -10.22 -8.34
CA LYS A 95 16.94 -10.37 -6.95
C LYS A 95 15.86 -9.38 -6.62
N MET A 96 16.00 -8.12 -7.03
CA MET A 96 14.98 -7.10 -6.79
C MET A 96 13.64 -7.47 -7.48
N GLY A 97 13.67 -7.93 -8.73
CA GLY A 97 12.46 -8.38 -9.42
C GLY A 97 11.76 -9.53 -8.69
N ARG A 98 12.53 -10.50 -8.18
CA ARG A 98 11.97 -11.58 -7.35
C ARG A 98 11.40 -11.06 -6.02
N ALA A 99 12.07 -10.11 -5.38
CA ALA A 99 11.58 -9.48 -4.15
C ALA A 99 10.29 -8.73 -4.39
N MET A 100 10.17 -7.98 -5.49
CA MET A 100 8.93 -7.29 -5.88
C MET A 100 7.78 -8.26 -6.11
N ALA A 101 8.01 -9.38 -6.81
CA ALA A 101 7.00 -10.41 -7.03
C ALA A 101 6.52 -11.04 -5.71
N ALA A 102 7.44 -11.36 -4.80
CA ALA A 102 7.11 -11.88 -3.47
C ALA A 102 6.32 -10.84 -2.63
N ALA A 103 6.66 -9.56 -2.75
CA ALA A 103 6.00 -8.46 -2.07
C ALA A 103 4.54 -8.29 -2.49
N VAL A 104 4.21 -8.48 -3.77
CA VAL A 104 2.83 -8.50 -4.26
C VAL A 104 2.02 -9.57 -3.54
N THR A 105 2.54 -10.79 -3.47
CA THR A 105 1.87 -11.91 -2.79
C THR A 105 1.70 -11.64 -1.31
N ALA A 106 2.76 -11.19 -0.62
CA ALA A 106 2.72 -10.90 0.80
C ALA A 106 1.72 -9.77 1.14
N GLY A 107 1.78 -8.66 0.41
CA GLY A 107 0.90 -7.52 0.64
C GLY A 107 -0.58 -7.84 0.38
N LYS A 108 -0.86 -8.61 -0.69
CA LYS A 108 -2.22 -9.05 -0.99
C LYS A 108 -2.77 -9.98 0.09
N LEU A 109 -2.02 -10.97 0.52
CA LEU A 109 -2.44 -11.88 1.59
C LEU A 109 -2.66 -11.15 2.91
N ALA A 110 -1.79 -10.17 3.24
CA ALA A 110 -1.94 -9.35 4.44
C ALA A 110 -3.21 -8.48 4.39
N HIS A 111 -3.51 -7.89 3.22
CA HIS A 111 -4.74 -7.13 2.99
C HIS A 111 -5.98 -8.00 3.18
N ASP A 112 -6.01 -9.16 2.54
CA ASP A 112 -7.14 -10.09 2.56
C ASP A 112 -7.38 -10.68 3.96
N ALA A 113 -6.30 -10.97 4.71
CA ALA A 113 -6.36 -11.44 6.09
C ALA A 113 -6.87 -10.39 7.08
N GLY A 114 -6.64 -9.13 6.79
CA GLY A 114 -6.94 -8.02 7.67
C GLY A 114 -5.92 -7.82 8.80
N ARG A 115 -5.82 -6.59 9.25
CA ARG A 115 -4.88 -6.18 10.31
C ARG A 115 -5.53 -6.28 11.68
N ILE A 116 -4.79 -6.71 12.70
CA ILE A 116 -5.23 -6.56 14.09
C ILE A 116 -5.48 -5.07 14.42
N PRO A 117 -6.46 -4.76 15.30
CA PRO A 117 -6.72 -3.38 15.70
C PRO A 117 -5.47 -2.71 16.31
N LYS A 118 -5.19 -1.49 15.87
CA LYS A 118 -4.19 -0.65 16.54
C LYS A 118 -4.71 -0.29 17.94
N ARG A 119 -3.83 -0.33 18.94
CA ARG A 119 -4.14 -0.01 20.34
C ARG A 119 -3.15 1.02 20.85
N GLU A 120 -3.59 1.87 21.74
CA GLU A 120 -2.71 2.85 22.43
C GLU A 120 -1.87 2.16 23.50
N HIS A 121 -2.43 1.13 24.15
CA HIS A 121 -1.76 0.40 25.22
C HIS A 121 -1.48 -1.05 24.82
N ALA A 122 -0.43 -1.60 25.42
CA ALA A 122 -0.08 -3.00 25.23
C ALA A 122 -1.19 -3.92 25.75
N LEU A 123 -1.48 -4.99 24.99
CA LEU A 123 -2.31 -6.09 25.41
C LEU A 123 -1.44 -7.35 25.44
N ALA A 124 -1.34 -7.99 26.60
CA ALA A 124 -0.58 -9.21 26.75
C ALA A 124 -1.18 -10.31 25.83
N SER A 125 -0.33 -10.98 25.05
CA SER A 125 -0.69 -12.11 24.20
C SER A 125 -0.47 -13.46 24.90
N SER A 126 0.26 -13.47 26.04
CA SER A 126 0.51 -14.67 26.83
C SER A 126 -0.51 -14.81 27.95
N PRO A 127 -0.94 -16.07 28.30
CA PRO A 127 -1.80 -16.29 29.47
C PRO A 127 -1.19 -15.68 30.73
N VAL A 128 -2.01 -15.04 31.56
CA VAL A 128 -1.59 -14.43 32.83
C VAL A 128 -1.69 -15.45 33.96
N GLU A 129 -2.50 -16.50 33.77
CA GLU A 129 -2.69 -17.57 34.75
C GLU A 129 -1.37 -18.29 35.05
N GLY A 130 -1.10 -18.49 36.36
CA GLY A 130 0.13 -19.14 36.83
C GLY A 130 1.37 -18.25 36.91
N ARG A 131 1.25 -16.93 36.68
CA ARG A 131 2.35 -15.99 36.98
C ARG A 131 2.37 -15.63 38.47
N ALA A 132 3.57 -15.62 39.07
CA ALA A 132 3.76 -15.27 40.48
C ALA A 132 3.24 -13.88 40.91
N TRP A 133 2.95 -13.02 39.94
CA TRP A 133 2.53 -11.62 40.11
C TRP A 133 1.18 -11.31 39.44
N ALA A 134 0.37 -12.33 39.15
CA ALA A 134 -0.88 -12.16 38.41
C ALA A 134 -1.85 -11.18 39.08
N ASP A 135 -1.84 -11.13 40.40
CA ASP A 135 -2.74 -10.30 41.24
C ASP A 135 -2.20 -8.88 41.52
N SER A 136 -0.99 -8.54 41.06
CA SER A 136 -0.32 -7.26 41.35
C SER A 136 -0.19 -6.32 40.15
N VAL A 137 -0.73 -6.70 38.98
CA VAL A 137 -0.71 -5.86 37.81
C VAL A 137 -2.12 -5.29 37.60
N LEU A 138 -2.37 -4.16 38.20
CA LEU A 138 -3.47 -3.27 37.89
C LEU A 138 -3.01 -2.25 36.85
#